data_32dfa37b1133c817e91e94505a4bce1e
#
_entry.id   32dfa37b1133c817e91e94505a4bce1e
#
_cell.length_a   1.000
_cell.length_b   1.000
_cell.length_c   1.000
_cell.angle_alpha   90.00
_cell.angle_beta   90.00
_cell.angle_gamma   90.00
#
_symmetry.space_group_name_H-M   'P 1'
#
loop_
_entity.id
_entity.type
_entity.pdbx_description
1 polymer ?
#
loop_
_entity_poly.entity_id
_entity_poly.type
_entity_poly.pdbx_seq_one_letter_code
_entity_poly.pdbx_strand_id
1 'polypeptide(L)'
;MLISLMSVSIGTPFKPTAKKVLLCGSGELGKEVVLELQRYGVEVIALDAYADAPAMQVADRAHVVSMLDGPALRAVIESEKPDLVVPEVEAIATEVLADLEASVFTTVIPTARATQLTMNREGIRRLAAEELGLETS
;
A
#
# COMPACT_ATOMS: atom_id res chain seq x y z
N MET A 1 19.68 27.58 -17.74
CA MET A 1 18.93 26.91 -16.64
C MET A 1 18.62 25.48 -17.07
N LEU A 2 19.20 24.54 -16.39
CA LEU A 2 18.93 23.10 -16.63
C LEU A 2 17.63 22.72 -15.90
N ILE A 3 16.58 22.42 -16.66
CA ILE A 3 15.37 21.84 -16.10
C ILE A 3 15.63 20.33 -16.01
N SER A 4 15.76 19.82 -14.79
CA SER A 4 15.77 18.37 -14.58
C SER A 4 14.35 17.85 -14.82
N LEU A 5 14.15 17.19 -15.95
CA LEU A 5 12.91 16.45 -16.20
C LEU A 5 12.99 15.15 -15.38
N MET A 6 12.25 15.09 -14.29
CA MET A 6 12.01 13.83 -13.61
C MET A 6 11.13 12.96 -14.52
N SER A 7 11.73 11.94 -15.13
CA SER A 7 10.96 10.96 -15.89
C SER A 7 10.57 9.82 -14.97
N VAL A 8 9.28 9.48 -14.94
CA VAL A 8 8.78 8.25 -14.32
C VAL A 8 8.63 7.22 -15.43
N SER A 9 9.32 6.11 -15.27
CA SER A 9 9.17 4.97 -16.19
C SER A 9 8.13 4.02 -15.63
N ILE A 10 7.06 3.84 -16.38
CA ILE A 10 6.04 2.82 -16.11
C ILE A 10 6.24 1.72 -17.15
N GLY A 11 6.58 0.51 -16.71
CA GLY A 11 6.77 -0.61 -17.60
C GLY A 11 5.46 -1.19 -18.12
N THR A 12 5.55 -2.32 -18.80
CA THR A 12 4.38 -3.03 -19.29
C THR A 12 3.99 -4.13 -18.30
N PRO A 13 2.71 -4.24 -17.90
CA PRO A 13 2.23 -5.31 -17.02
C PRO A 13 2.68 -6.70 -17.51
N PHE A 14 2.97 -7.59 -16.57
CA PHE A 14 3.45 -8.96 -16.79
C PHE A 14 4.82 -9.07 -17.50
N LYS A 15 5.56 -7.98 -17.57
CA LYS A 15 6.92 -7.96 -18.10
C LYS A 15 7.91 -7.64 -16.97
N PRO A 16 9.22 -7.96 -17.14
CA PRO A 16 10.22 -7.64 -16.11
C PRO A 16 10.32 -6.15 -15.77
N THR A 17 9.88 -5.29 -16.68
CA THR A 17 9.87 -3.82 -16.49
C THR A 17 8.60 -3.30 -15.81
N ALA A 18 7.62 -4.17 -15.51
CA ALA A 18 6.36 -3.76 -14.91
C ALA A 18 6.56 -3.02 -13.59
N LYS A 19 5.87 -1.91 -13.42
CA LYS A 19 5.65 -1.33 -12.09
C LYS A 19 4.50 -2.06 -11.43
N LYS A 20 4.74 -2.55 -10.22
CA LYS A 20 3.78 -3.37 -9.47
C LYS A 20 3.35 -2.66 -8.20
N VAL A 21 2.05 -2.62 -7.98
CA VAL A 21 1.43 -2.10 -6.77
C VAL A 21 0.68 -3.22 -6.07
N LEU A 22 0.95 -3.41 -4.79
CA LEU A 22 0.17 -4.25 -3.91
C LEU A 22 -0.80 -3.38 -3.11
N LEU A 23 -2.09 -3.58 -3.32
CA LEU A 23 -3.15 -2.91 -2.59
C LEU A 23 -3.58 -3.80 -1.42
N CYS A 24 -3.38 -3.33 -0.20
CA CYS A 24 -3.78 -3.99 1.03
C CYS A 24 -5.11 -3.43 1.51
N GLY A 25 -6.18 -4.17 1.25
CA GLY A 25 -7.56 -3.74 1.35
C GLY A 25 -8.19 -3.65 -0.04
N SER A 26 -9.20 -4.46 -0.28
CA SER A 26 -9.74 -4.67 -1.62
C SER A 26 -11.24 -4.38 -1.70
N GLY A 27 -11.71 -3.39 -0.90
CA GLY A 27 -13.09 -2.92 -0.90
C GLY A 27 -13.46 -2.12 -2.15
N GLU A 28 -14.57 -1.40 -2.08
CA GLU A 28 -15.09 -0.61 -3.20
C GLU A 28 -14.14 0.54 -3.59
N LEU A 29 -13.59 1.23 -2.60
CA LEU A 29 -12.59 2.26 -2.86
C LEU A 29 -11.32 1.67 -3.48
N GLY A 30 -10.89 0.52 -2.97
CA GLY A 30 -9.77 -0.23 -3.53
C GLY A 30 -9.98 -0.58 -4.99
N LYS A 31 -11.20 -0.95 -5.38
CA LYS A 31 -11.55 -1.21 -6.78
C LYS A 31 -11.32 0.01 -7.68
N GLU A 32 -11.74 1.18 -7.23
CA GLU A 32 -11.51 2.43 -7.97
C GLU A 32 -10.01 2.72 -8.12
N VAL A 33 -9.23 2.49 -7.07
CA VAL A 33 -7.78 2.65 -7.10
C VAL A 33 -7.14 1.69 -8.12
N VAL A 34 -7.55 0.43 -8.14
CA VAL A 34 -7.06 -0.56 -9.12
C VAL A 34 -7.34 -0.10 -10.54
N LEU A 35 -8.57 0.30 -10.83
CA LEU A 35 -8.96 0.74 -12.17
C LEU A 35 -8.12 1.94 -12.63
N GLU A 36 -7.89 2.90 -11.76
CA GLU A 36 -7.09 4.08 -12.10
C GLU A 36 -5.62 3.72 -12.32
N LEU A 37 -5.02 2.88 -11.48
CA LEU A 37 -3.65 2.41 -11.66
C LEU A 37 -3.48 1.65 -12.98
N GLN A 38 -4.44 0.82 -13.36
CA GLN A 38 -4.42 0.07 -14.62
C GLN A 38 -4.51 0.99 -15.85
N ARG A 39 -5.17 2.14 -15.75
CA ARG A 39 -5.17 3.15 -16.82
C ARG A 39 -3.77 3.65 -17.14
N TYR A 40 -2.88 3.69 -16.16
CA TYR A 40 -1.47 4.06 -16.34
C TYR A 40 -0.57 2.89 -16.75
N GLY A 41 -1.12 1.70 -16.92
CA GLY A 41 -0.34 0.50 -17.26
C GLY A 41 0.42 -0.11 -16.08
N VAL A 42 -0.03 0.15 -14.85
CA VAL A 42 0.53 -0.44 -13.62
C VAL A 42 -0.06 -1.83 -13.42
N GLU A 43 0.78 -2.77 -13.04
CA GLU A 43 0.36 -4.11 -12.62
C GLU A 43 -0.10 -4.07 -11.18
N VAL A 44 -1.34 -4.48 -10.90
CA VAL A 44 -1.95 -4.35 -9.58
C VAL A 44 -2.29 -5.71 -8.99
N ILE A 45 -1.84 -5.91 -7.77
CA ILE A 45 -2.14 -7.08 -6.95
C ILE A 45 -3.06 -6.65 -5.80
N ALA A 46 -4.22 -7.28 -5.67
CA ALA A 46 -5.19 -7.01 -4.61
C ALA A 46 -5.06 -8.02 -3.49
N LEU A 47 -5.06 -7.56 -2.25
CA LEU A 47 -4.99 -8.38 -1.04
C LEU A 47 -6.14 -8.02 -0.09
N ASP A 48 -6.84 -9.04 0.42
CA ASP A 48 -7.84 -8.87 1.47
C ASP A 48 -7.98 -10.17 2.29
N ALA A 49 -8.68 -10.08 3.42
CA ALA A 49 -8.92 -11.20 4.31
C ALA A 49 -10.00 -12.17 3.79
N TYR A 50 -10.75 -11.81 2.75
CA TYR A 50 -11.82 -12.63 2.17
C TYR A 50 -11.73 -12.68 0.65
N ALA A 51 -12.23 -13.77 0.09
CA ALA A 51 -12.24 -13.98 -1.36
C ALA A 51 -13.25 -13.09 -2.06
N ASP A 52 -13.00 -12.83 -3.34
CA ASP A 52 -13.91 -12.11 -4.23
C ASP A 52 -14.24 -10.68 -3.75
N ALA A 53 -13.35 -10.07 -2.98
CA ALA A 53 -13.46 -8.66 -2.62
C ALA A 53 -13.55 -7.77 -3.89
N PRO A 54 -14.22 -6.61 -3.84
CA PRO A 54 -14.48 -5.80 -5.03
C PRO A 54 -13.28 -5.51 -5.90
N ALA A 55 -12.14 -5.14 -5.31
CA ALA A 55 -10.91 -4.87 -6.08
C ALA A 55 -10.30 -6.12 -6.70
N MET A 56 -10.50 -7.31 -6.10
CA MET A 56 -10.02 -8.58 -6.65
C MET A 56 -10.69 -8.92 -7.99
N GLN A 57 -11.87 -8.40 -8.25
CA GLN A 57 -12.61 -8.64 -9.49
C GLN A 57 -11.95 -7.99 -10.70
N VAL A 58 -11.14 -6.98 -10.50
CA VAL A 58 -10.50 -6.18 -11.56
C VAL A 58 -8.98 -6.18 -11.50
N ALA A 59 -8.37 -6.59 -10.40
CA ALA A 59 -6.92 -6.68 -10.26
C ALA A 59 -6.30 -7.74 -11.18
N ASP A 60 -5.02 -7.60 -11.47
CA ASP A 60 -4.28 -8.56 -12.29
C ASP A 60 -4.06 -9.88 -11.55
N ARG A 61 -3.86 -9.83 -10.22
CA ARG A 61 -3.81 -10.98 -9.32
C ARG A 61 -4.44 -10.62 -7.98
N ALA A 62 -4.78 -11.66 -7.21
CA ALA A 62 -5.35 -11.48 -5.89
C ALA A 62 -4.81 -12.52 -4.90
N HIS A 63 -4.67 -12.11 -3.65
CA HIS A 63 -4.34 -12.97 -2.53
C HIS A 63 -5.37 -12.82 -1.42
N VAL A 64 -5.78 -13.94 -0.82
CA VAL A 64 -6.68 -13.97 0.34
C VAL A 64 -5.84 -14.30 1.56
N VAL A 65 -5.53 -13.29 2.35
CA VAL A 65 -4.66 -13.40 3.53
C VAL A 65 -5.11 -12.39 4.57
N SER A 66 -5.12 -12.79 5.84
CA SER A 66 -5.31 -11.82 6.93
C SER A 66 -4.12 -10.86 6.98
N MET A 67 -4.38 -9.59 6.79
CA MET A 67 -3.34 -8.55 6.84
C MET A 67 -2.83 -8.29 8.27
N LEU A 68 -3.51 -8.82 9.29
CA LEU A 68 -3.02 -8.83 10.68
C LEU A 68 -2.01 -9.97 10.94
N ASP A 69 -1.97 -10.97 10.07
CA ASP A 69 -0.95 -12.02 10.10
C ASP A 69 0.33 -11.49 9.44
N GLY A 70 1.24 -10.98 10.27
CA GLY A 70 2.49 -10.38 9.81
C GLY A 70 3.33 -11.31 8.94
N PRO A 71 3.62 -12.56 9.34
CA PRO A 71 4.33 -13.52 8.51
C PRO A 71 3.67 -13.79 7.16
N ALA A 72 2.35 -13.95 7.12
CA ALA A 72 1.62 -14.19 5.88
C ALA A 72 1.64 -12.96 4.96
N LEU A 73 1.45 -11.75 5.51
CA LEU A 73 1.57 -10.49 4.76
C LEU A 73 2.98 -10.34 4.18
N ARG A 74 4.01 -10.59 4.97
CA ARG A 74 5.41 -10.55 4.52
C ARG A 74 5.65 -11.52 3.36
N ALA A 75 5.18 -12.75 3.47
CA ALA A 75 5.35 -13.76 2.43
C ALA A 75 4.75 -13.33 1.08
N VAL A 76 3.57 -12.70 1.09
CA VAL A 76 2.96 -12.15 -0.12
C VAL A 76 3.82 -11.02 -0.70
N ILE A 77 4.24 -10.06 0.12
CA ILE A 77 5.05 -8.92 -0.34
C ILE A 77 6.37 -9.41 -0.92
N GLU A 78 7.04 -10.33 -0.26
CA GLU A 78 8.33 -10.87 -0.73
C GLU A 78 8.19 -11.71 -2.01
N SER A 79 7.08 -12.44 -2.19
CA SER A 79 6.84 -13.22 -3.41
C SER A 79 6.46 -12.36 -4.60
N GLU A 80 5.62 -11.35 -4.39
CA GLU A 80 5.17 -10.45 -5.46
C GLU A 80 6.20 -9.38 -5.82
N LYS A 81 7.04 -8.99 -4.88
CA LYS A 81 8.07 -7.94 -5.03
C LYS A 81 7.50 -6.65 -5.62
N PRO A 82 6.47 -6.08 -4.99
CA PRO A 82 5.87 -4.85 -5.48
C PRO A 82 6.84 -3.67 -5.34
N ASP A 83 6.77 -2.75 -6.28
CA ASP A 83 7.46 -1.46 -6.17
C ASP A 83 6.82 -0.59 -5.10
N LEU A 84 5.51 -0.73 -4.93
CA LEU A 84 4.71 0.07 -4.02
C LEU A 84 3.70 -0.79 -3.26
N VAL A 85 3.60 -0.59 -1.96
CA VAL A 85 2.54 -1.14 -1.11
C VAL A 85 1.63 0.00 -0.66
N VAL A 86 0.33 -0.18 -0.88
CA VAL A 86 -0.70 0.81 -0.52
C VAL A 86 -1.64 0.19 0.51
N PRO A 87 -1.45 0.48 1.82
CA PRO A 87 -2.41 0.10 2.85
C PRO A 87 -3.65 0.99 2.77
N GLU A 88 -4.79 0.40 2.49
CA GLU A 88 -6.10 1.08 2.41
C GLU A 88 -6.95 0.76 3.64
N VAL A 89 -6.64 -0.32 4.36
CA VAL A 89 -7.39 -0.76 5.54
C VAL A 89 -6.66 -0.43 6.84
N GLU A 90 -7.44 -0.29 7.91
CA GLU A 90 -6.93 -0.02 9.26
C GLU A 90 -6.39 -1.30 9.96
N ALA A 91 -6.82 -2.48 9.54
CA ALA A 91 -6.45 -3.76 10.15
C ALA A 91 -5.28 -4.42 9.39
N ILE A 92 -4.06 -3.93 9.63
CA ILE A 92 -2.84 -4.40 8.96
C ILE A 92 -1.65 -4.44 9.94
N ALA A 93 -0.77 -5.43 9.75
CA ALA A 93 0.46 -5.58 10.52
C ALA A 93 1.48 -4.49 10.12
N THR A 94 1.36 -3.31 10.72
CA THR A 94 2.15 -2.12 10.37
C THR A 94 3.64 -2.28 10.65
N GLU A 95 4.02 -3.12 11.61
CA GLU A 95 5.41 -3.45 11.91
C GLU A 95 6.12 -4.14 10.74
N VAL A 96 5.40 -4.98 9.99
CA VAL A 96 5.93 -5.63 8.78
C VAL A 96 6.19 -4.59 7.68
N LEU A 97 5.26 -3.66 7.51
CA LEU A 97 5.41 -2.56 6.54
C LEU A 97 6.61 -1.67 6.90
N ALA A 98 6.76 -1.33 8.18
CA ALA A 98 7.88 -0.52 8.65
C ALA A 98 9.24 -1.20 8.43
N ASP A 99 9.32 -2.50 8.68
CA ASP A 99 10.54 -3.29 8.48
C ASP A 99 10.92 -3.39 6.99
N LEU A 100 9.95 -3.67 6.14
CA LEU A 100 10.17 -3.76 4.69
C LEU A 100 10.52 -2.40 4.06
N GLU A 101 9.90 -1.31 4.53
CA GLU A 101 10.22 0.05 4.11
C GLU A 101 11.65 0.43 4.55
N ALA A 102 12.03 0.14 5.80
CA ALA A 102 13.37 0.41 6.32
C ALA A 102 14.47 -0.38 5.60
N SER A 103 14.16 -1.61 5.15
CA SER A 103 15.08 -2.43 4.36
C SER A 103 15.15 -2.03 2.88
N VAL A 104 14.41 -1.00 2.47
CA VAL A 104 14.32 -0.54 1.07
C VAL A 104 13.82 -1.62 0.11
N PHE A 105 13.08 -2.60 0.64
CA PHE A 105 12.52 -3.67 -0.18
C PHE A 105 11.36 -3.19 -1.05
N THR A 106 10.54 -2.30 -0.50
CA THR A 106 9.40 -1.69 -1.19
C THR A 106 9.15 -0.29 -0.64
N THR A 107 8.40 0.51 -1.36
CA THR A 107 7.90 1.79 -0.87
C THR A 107 6.49 1.63 -0.35
N VAL A 108 6.19 2.18 0.82
CA VAL A 108 4.85 2.15 1.43
C VAL A 108 4.22 3.54 1.34
N ILE A 109 3.00 3.64 0.79
CA ILE A 109 2.27 4.92 0.66
C ILE A 109 0.83 4.76 1.17
N PRO A 110 0.43 5.50 2.20
CA PRO A 110 1.24 6.41 3.02
C PRO A 110 2.36 5.65 3.76
N THR A 111 3.40 6.37 4.20
CA THR A 111 4.54 5.71 4.88
C THR A 111 4.07 4.82 6.01
N ALA A 112 4.85 3.78 6.34
CA ALA A 112 4.50 2.87 7.44
C ALA A 112 4.27 3.64 8.75
N ARG A 113 5.08 4.68 9.03
CA ARG A 113 4.90 5.57 10.18
C ARG A 113 3.57 6.33 10.13
N ALA A 114 3.21 6.89 8.98
CA ALA A 114 1.94 7.60 8.82
C ALA A 114 0.76 6.64 9.01
N THR A 115 0.85 5.44 8.45
CA THR A 115 -0.14 4.38 8.62
C THR A 115 -0.32 4.01 10.10
N GLN A 116 0.77 3.79 10.83
CA GLN A 116 0.73 3.51 12.27
C GLN A 116 0.06 4.62 13.09
N LEU A 117 0.38 5.88 12.77
CA LEU A 117 -0.21 7.04 13.45
C LEU A 117 -1.71 7.17 13.17
N THR A 118 -2.13 7.01 11.92
CA THR A 118 -3.54 7.17 11.51
C THR A 118 -4.44 6.05 12.05
N MET A 119 -3.90 4.88 12.30
CA MET A 119 -4.62 3.75 12.92
C MET A 119 -4.82 3.94 14.43
N ASN A 120 -4.05 4.79 15.06
CA ASN A 120 -4.15 5.07 16.49
C ASN A 120 -4.71 6.48 16.72
N ARG A 121 -6.01 6.56 17.00
CA ARG A 121 -6.70 7.85 17.26
C ARG A 121 -6.04 8.65 18.38
N GLU A 122 -5.56 7.98 19.42
CA GLU A 122 -4.82 8.63 20.50
C GLU A 122 -3.47 9.16 19.99
N GLY A 123 -2.76 8.38 19.18
CA GLY A 123 -1.50 8.79 18.55
C GLY A 123 -1.65 10.04 17.70
N ILE A 124 -2.73 10.14 16.90
CA ILE A 124 -3.01 11.32 16.08
C ILE A 124 -3.28 12.54 16.98
N ARG A 125 -4.10 12.37 18.01
CA ARG A 125 -4.42 13.47 18.95
C ARG A 125 -3.19 13.97 19.67
N ARG A 126 -2.33 13.07 20.12
CA ARG A 126 -1.06 13.44 20.78
C ARG A 126 -0.13 14.17 19.81
N LEU A 127 0.03 13.67 18.59
CA LEU A 127 0.81 14.34 17.56
C LEU A 127 0.28 15.76 17.29
N ALA A 128 -1.04 15.90 17.14
CA ALA A 128 -1.67 17.19 16.90
C ALA A 128 -1.48 18.16 18.07
N ALA A 129 -1.67 17.69 19.30
CA ALA A 129 -1.56 18.53 20.49
C ALA A 129 -0.12 18.85 20.88
N GLU A 130 0.76 17.84 20.89
CA GLU A 130 2.11 17.95 21.44
C GLU A 130 3.13 18.47 20.43
N GLU A 131 3.03 18.05 19.18
CA GLU A 131 4.00 18.43 18.13
C GLU A 131 3.51 19.57 17.23
N LEU A 132 2.22 19.64 16.95
CA LEU A 132 1.66 20.65 16.06
C LEU A 132 0.93 21.78 16.79
N GLY A 133 0.71 21.67 18.11
CA GLY A 133 0.05 22.69 18.93
C GLY A 133 -1.42 22.93 18.58
N LEU A 134 -2.10 21.93 18.00
CA LEU A 134 -3.51 22.01 17.62
C LEU A 134 -4.41 21.59 18.78
N GLU A 135 -5.51 22.32 18.97
CA GLU A 135 -6.53 21.90 19.92
C GLU A 135 -7.22 20.62 19.42
N THR A 136 -7.31 19.62 20.30
CA THR A 136 -7.99 18.35 20.00
C THR A 136 -9.11 18.10 20.99
N SER A 137 -10.27 17.75 20.49
CA SER A 137 -11.45 17.37 21.31
C SER A 137 -11.40 15.91 21.73
#